data_81d2da24577f84c628b65e81730f4c1c
#
_entry.id   81d2da24577f84c628b65e81730f4c1c
#
_cell.length_a   1.000
_cell.length_b   1.000
_cell.length_c   1.000
_cell.angle_alpha   90.00
_cell.angle_beta   90.00
_cell.angle_gamma   90.00
#
_symmetry.space_group_name_H-M   'P 1'
#
loop_
_entity.id
_entity.type
_entity.pdbx_description
1 polymer ?
#
loop_
_entity_poly.entity_id
_entity_poly.type
_entity_poly.pdbx_seq_one_letter_code
_entity_poly.pdbx_strand_id
1 'polypeptide(L)'
;WDRVSRWNDTAFNAGIALWKPGNTVNDLNHSSDWGQYGDLQLGDLETSRNWIARAREVLKNNPNDARTASTVRIMQARHIIESQQWQTQPFSDDLDANELLALGLSAAKLEQLDLAHQVANKLSALSASSPNNAALKVSQMEVAALTLLAEANSQSAVDVAKRQQALSLLTDAMALTEQGRLPNGAANPLKPVHELAGEVLLETGNAEMAMQAFEQSLQRMPNRPWSLLGAARSYKKLDNIFQAAMMY
;
A
#
# COMPACT_ATOMS: atom_id res chain seq x y z
N TRP A 1 -8.54 -8.47 -13.12
CA TRP A 1 -7.83 -9.10 -12.01
C TRP A 1 -8.13 -10.59 -11.87
N ASP A 2 -9.34 -11.04 -12.17
CA ASP A 2 -9.73 -12.46 -12.12
C ASP A 2 -8.76 -13.39 -12.90
N ARG A 3 -8.29 -13.00 -14.09
CA ARG A 3 -7.29 -13.78 -14.81
C ARG A 3 -5.94 -13.82 -14.08
N VAL A 4 -5.54 -12.72 -13.44
CA VAL A 4 -4.28 -12.67 -12.68
C VAL A 4 -4.35 -13.66 -11.52
N SER A 5 -5.43 -13.64 -10.73
CA SER A 5 -5.64 -14.59 -9.64
C SER A 5 -5.59 -16.04 -10.13
N ARG A 6 -6.46 -16.41 -11.08
CA ARG A 6 -6.59 -17.81 -11.57
C ARG A 6 -5.32 -18.38 -12.20
N TRP A 7 -4.63 -17.59 -13.04
CA TRP A 7 -3.39 -18.06 -13.67
C TRP A 7 -2.28 -18.27 -12.65
N ASN A 8 -2.16 -17.40 -11.67
CA ASN A 8 -1.16 -17.55 -10.60
C ASN A 8 -1.50 -18.73 -9.67
N ASP A 9 -2.78 -18.99 -9.40
CA ASP A 9 -3.20 -20.19 -8.65
C ASP A 9 -2.83 -21.47 -9.42
N THR A 10 -3.10 -21.52 -10.71
CA THR A 10 -2.72 -22.65 -11.56
C THR A 10 -1.20 -22.85 -11.59
N ALA A 11 -0.44 -21.77 -11.76
CA ALA A 11 1.02 -21.80 -11.79
C ALA A 11 1.62 -22.24 -10.44
N PHE A 12 1.09 -21.74 -9.33
CA PHE A 12 1.53 -22.16 -8.00
C PHE A 12 1.27 -23.64 -7.75
N ASN A 13 0.08 -24.14 -8.06
CA ASN A 13 -0.29 -25.54 -7.86
C ASN A 13 0.56 -26.46 -8.73
N ALA A 14 0.83 -26.11 -9.99
CA ALA A 14 1.76 -26.83 -10.85
C ALA A 14 3.19 -26.82 -10.29
N GLY A 15 3.65 -25.64 -9.81
CA GLY A 15 4.95 -25.49 -9.18
C GLY A 15 5.11 -26.38 -7.94
N ILE A 16 4.14 -26.40 -7.04
CA ILE A 16 4.16 -27.28 -5.85
C ILE A 16 4.19 -28.75 -6.24
N ALA A 17 3.40 -29.16 -7.23
CA ALA A 17 3.34 -30.57 -7.68
C ALA A 17 4.66 -31.06 -8.28
N LEU A 18 5.46 -30.18 -8.86
CA LEU A 18 6.74 -30.48 -9.50
C LEU A 18 7.96 -30.21 -8.59
N TRP A 19 7.76 -29.46 -7.51
CA TRP A 19 8.86 -29.05 -6.63
C TRP A 19 9.45 -30.25 -5.86
N LYS A 20 10.77 -30.25 -5.74
CA LYS A 20 11.52 -31.23 -4.96
C LYS A 20 12.51 -30.50 -4.05
N PRO A 21 12.91 -31.08 -2.89
CA PRO A 21 13.94 -30.51 -2.05
C PRO A 21 15.22 -30.18 -2.85
N GLY A 22 15.70 -28.94 -2.69
CA GLY A 22 16.85 -28.42 -3.46
C GLY A 22 16.49 -27.64 -4.73
N ASN A 23 15.24 -27.69 -5.20
CA ASN A 23 14.78 -26.82 -6.29
C ASN A 23 14.56 -25.40 -5.78
N THR A 24 14.74 -24.40 -6.67
CA THR A 24 14.37 -23.01 -6.38
C THR A 24 12.87 -22.89 -6.12
N VAL A 25 12.50 -21.95 -5.26
CA VAL A 25 11.08 -21.59 -4.95
C VAL A 25 10.67 -20.26 -5.58
N ASN A 26 11.48 -19.72 -6.51
CA ASN A 26 11.24 -18.41 -7.11
C ASN A 26 9.88 -18.30 -7.82
N ASP A 27 9.47 -19.34 -8.54
CA ASP A 27 8.20 -19.38 -9.26
C ASP A 27 7.00 -19.46 -8.30
N LEU A 28 7.18 -20.16 -7.16
CA LEU A 28 6.17 -20.21 -6.09
C LEU A 28 6.02 -18.83 -5.43
N ASN A 29 7.11 -18.14 -5.14
CA ASN A 29 7.11 -16.79 -4.61
C ASN A 29 6.43 -15.81 -5.57
N HIS A 30 6.78 -15.86 -6.85
CA HIS A 30 6.19 -15.02 -7.89
C HIS A 30 4.67 -15.25 -8.01
N SER A 31 4.25 -16.50 -8.10
CA SER A 31 2.84 -16.85 -8.22
C SER A 31 2.03 -16.45 -6.97
N SER A 32 2.62 -16.62 -5.76
CA SER A 32 1.96 -16.19 -4.52
C SER A 32 1.77 -14.67 -4.47
N ASP A 33 2.80 -13.92 -4.82
CA ASP A 33 2.81 -12.45 -4.79
C ASP A 33 1.76 -11.87 -5.75
N TRP A 34 1.75 -12.34 -7.00
CA TRP A 34 0.81 -11.87 -8.01
C TRP A 34 -0.62 -12.39 -7.82
N GLY A 35 -0.77 -13.65 -7.36
CA GLY A 35 -2.08 -14.22 -7.04
C GLY A 35 -2.75 -13.42 -5.93
N GLN A 36 -2.02 -13.17 -4.83
CA GLN A 36 -2.51 -12.34 -3.74
C GLN A 36 -2.90 -10.93 -4.21
N TYR A 37 -2.04 -10.29 -5.02
CA TYR A 37 -2.34 -8.95 -5.52
C TYR A 37 -3.62 -8.95 -6.36
N GLY A 38 -3.80 -9.94 -7.23
CA GLY A 38 -5.01 -10.09 -8.03
C GLY A 38 -6.28 -10.21 -7.16
N ASP A 39 -6.26 -11.04 -6.12
CA ASP A 39 -7.41 -11.23 -5.23
C ASP A 39 -7.71 -9.99 -4.38
N LEU A 40 -6.68 -9.27 -3.93
CA LEU A 40 -6.87 -7.98 -3.25
C LEU A 40 -7.56 -6.96 -4.16
N GLN A 41 -7.20 -6.93 -5.46
CA GLN A 41 -7.86 -6.04 -6.43
C GLN A 41 -9.29 -6.48 -6.78
N LEU A 42 -9.67 -7.73 -6.48
CA LEU A 42 -11.04 -8.23 -6.55
C LEU A 42 -11.83 -8.04 -5.25
N GLY A 43 -11.18 -7.60 -4.18
CA GLY A 43 -11.76 -7.50 -2.85
C GLY A 43 -11.89 -8.85 -2.13
N ASP A 44 -11.29 -9.92 -2.65
CA ASP A 44 -11.27 -11.24 -2.02
C ASP A 44 -10.19 -11.31 -0.94
N LEU A 45 -10.55 -10.80 0.24
CA LEU A 45 -9.64 -10.74 1.39
C LEU A 45 -9.38 -12.12 2.00
N GLU A 46 -10.28 -13.07 1.84
CA GLU A 46 -10.11 -14.44 2.35
C GLU A 46 -9.04 -15.16 1.52
N THR A 47 -9.18 -15.16 0.20
CA THR A 47 -8.18 -15.76 -0.69
C THR A 47 -6.82 -15.08 -0.57
N SER A 48 -6.79 -13.74 -0.36
CA SER A 48 -5.54 -13.03 -0.06
C SER A 48 -4.84 -13.58 1.21
N ARG A 49 -5.57 -13.88 2.28
CA ARG A 49 -5.00 -14.52 3.49
C ARG A 49 -4.52 -15.94 3.22
N ASN A 50 -5.26 -16.69 2.40
CA ASN A 50 -4.86 -18.03 2.01
C ASN A 50 -3.54 -18.03 1.24
N TRP A 51 -3.30 -17.04 0.38
CA TRP A 51 -2.02 -16.85 -0.30
C TRP A 51 -0.87 -16.64 0.69
N ILE A 52 -1.06 -15.82 1.72
CA ILE A 52 -0.06 -15.62 2.78
C ILE A 52 0.23 -16.96 3.51
N ALA A 53 -0.81 -17.73 3.82
CA ALA A 53 -0.64 -19.03 4.45
C ALA A 53 0.16 -20.01 3.58
N ARG A 54 -0.12 -20.05 2.27
CA ARG A 54 0.63 -20.86 1.28
C ARG A 54 2.10 -20.42 1.21
N ALA A 55 2.38 -19.12 1.14
CA ALA A 55 3.75 -18.60 1.11
C ALA A 55 4.51 -18.92 2.41
N ARG A 56 3.83 -18.88 3.57
CA ARG A 56 4.42 -19.31 4.85
C ARG A 56 4.77 -20.79 4.88
N GLU A 57 3.95 -21.64 4.25
CA GLU A 57 4.27 -23.08 4.17
C GLU A 57 5.48 -23.32 3.25
N VAL A 58 5.61 -22.56 2.16
CA VAL A 58 6.83 -22.58 1.33
C VAL A 58 8.04 -22.16 2.16
N LEU A 59 7.94 -21.09 2.97
CA LEU A 59 9.02 -20.63 3.83
C LEU A 59 9.39 -21.67 4.89
N LYS A 60 8.41 -22.31 5.51
CA LYS A 60 8.63 -23.36 6.51
C LYS A 60 9.44 -24.54 5.96
N ASN A 61 9.18 -24.89 4.71
CA ASN A 61 9.93 -25.95 4.00
C ASN A 61 11.28 -25.46 3.45
N ASN A 62 11.51 -24.13 3.44
CA ASN A 62 12.75 -23.49 2.95
C ASN A 62 13.17 -22.36 3.91
N PRO A 63 13.49 -22.65 5.18
CA PRO A 63 13.60 -21.62 6.24
C PRO A 63 14.75 -20.63 6.02
N ASN A 64 15.73 -20.97 5.22
CA ASN A 64 16.88 -20.10 4.90
C ASN A 64 16.73 -19.32 3.60
N ASP A 65 15.57 -19.42 2.92
CA ASP A 65 15.32 -18.66 1.71
C ASP A 65 14.87 -17.23 2.04
N ALA A 66 15.82 -16.29 1.98
CA ALA A 66 15.58 -14.88 2.30
C ALA A 66 14.55 -14.23 1.36
N ARG A 67 14.45 -14.68 0.11
CA ARG A 67 13.47 -14.16 -0.85
C ARG A 67 12.05 -14.57 -0.45
N THR A 68 11.85 -15.83 -0.06
CA THR A 68 10.54 -16.29 0.44
C THR A 68 10.15 -15.54 1.71
N ALA A 69 11.10 -15.34 2.65
CA ALA A 69 10.85 -14.56 3.84
C ALA A 69 10.41 -13.11 3.50
N SER A 70 11.11 -12.46 2.57
CA SER A 70 10.73 -11.12 2.09
C SER A 70 9.37 -11.11 1.39
N THR A 71 9.06 -12.12 0.56
CA THR A 71 7.76 -12.26 -0.10
C THR A 71 6.63 -12.34 0.92
N VAL A 72 6.77 -13.15 1.96
CA VAL A 72 5.76 -13.26 3.04
C VAL A 72 5.54 -11.91 3.73
N ARG A 73 6.60 -11.16 4.07
CA ARG A 73 6.50 -9.83 4.70
C ARG A 73 5.78 -8.83 3.81
N ILE A 74 6.15 -8.75 2.52
CA ILE A 74 5.48 -7.87 1.54
C ILE A 74 3.99 -8.21 1.43
N MET A 75 3.65 -9.51 1.33
CA MET A 75 2.26 -9.94 1.21
C MET A 75 1.44 -9.59 2.47
N GLN A 76 2.01 -9.70 3.66
CA GLN A 76 1.37 -9.31 4.91
C GLN A 76 1.13 -7.80 4.98
N ALA A 77 2.16 -7.00 4.68
CA ALA A 77 2.08 -5.55 4.65
C ALA A 77 1.04 -5.07 3.61
N ARG A 78 1.07 -5.64 2.42
CA ARG A 78 0.10 -5.36 1.36
C ARG A 78 -1.33 -5.70 1.78
N HIS A 79 -1.54 -6.85 2.41
CA HIS A 79 -2.88 -7.24 2.89
C HIS A 79 -3.47 -6.19 3.84
N ILE A 80 -2.69 -5.68 4.79
CA ILE A 80 -3.12 -4.64 5.72
C ILE A 80 -3.52 -3.37 4.96
N ILE A 81 -2.66 -2.91 4.04
CA ILE A 81 -2.86 -1.66 3.31
C ILE A 81 -4.05 -1.75 2.35
N GLU A 82 -4.13 -2.81 1.54
CA GLU A 82 -5.18 -2.99 0.54
C GLU A 82 -6.54 -3.33 1.14
N SER A 83 -6.58 -4.06 2.24
CA SER A 83 -7.84 -4.36 2.94
C SER A 83 -8.32 -3.22 3.81
N GLN A 84 -7.45 -2.25 4.13
CA GLN A 84 -7.67 -1.21 5.15
C GLN A 84 -8.07 -1.79 6.54
N GLN A 85 -7.75 -3.06 6.79
CA GLN A 85 -7.91 -3.69 8.09
C GLN A 85 -6.70 -3.32 8.97
N TRP A 86 -6.69 -2.03 9.39
CA TRP A 86 -5.59 -1.45 10.13
C TRP A 86 -5.32 -2.21 11.41
N GLN A 87 -4.06 -2.58 11.62
CA GLN A 87 -3.59 -3.28 12.80
C GLN A 87 -2.15 -2.89 13.11
N THR A 88 -1.79 -2.91 14.38
CA THR A 88 -0.45 -2.57 14.83
C THR A 88 0.20 -3.75 15.55
N GLN A 89 1.51 -3.70 15.58
CA GLN A 89 2.37 -4.59 16.37
C GLN A 89 3.42 -3.73 17.09
N PRO A 90 4.11 -4.25 18.11
CA PRO A 90 5.21 -3.52 18.73
C PRO A 90 6.26 -3.14 17.69
N PHE A 91 6.83 -1.94 17.85
CA PHE A 91 7.93 -1.50 17.00
C PHE A 91 9.15 -2.41 17.18
N SER A 92 9.80 -2.74 16.07
CA SER A 92 11.08 -3.45 16.06
C SER A 92 12.00 -2.85 14.99
N ASP A 93 13.28 -2.80 15.26
CA ASP A 93 14.30 -2.33 14.34
C ASP A 93 14.51 -3.27 13.13
N ASP A 94 14.05 -4.51 13.22
CA ASP A 94 14.16 -5.54 12.17
C ASP A 94 13.07 -5.44 11.10
N LEU A 95 12.09 -4.54 11.27
CA LEU A 95 11.03 -4.33 10.28
C LEU A 95 11.61 -3.73 9.00
N ASP A 96 11.23 -4.32 7.86
CA ASP A 96 11.60 -3.78 6.56
C ASP A 96 10.73 -2.57 6.15
N ALA A 97 11.08 -1.92 5.04
CA ALA A 97 10.39 -0.71 4.59
C ALA A 97 8.89 -0.92 4.32
N ASN A 98 8.46 -2.09 3.86
CA ASN A 98 7.06 -2.40 3.59
C ASN A 98 6.28 -2.64 4.89
N GLU A 99 6.90 -3.35 5.84
CA GLU A 99 6.33 -3.56 7.17
C GLU A 99 6.21 -2.22 7.92
N LEU A 100 7.24 -1.37 7.85
CA LEU A 100 7.21 -0.03 8.42
C LEU A 100 6.13 0.84 7.77
N LEU A 101 5.96 0.80 6.45
CA LEU A 101 4.88 1.52 5.79
C LEU A 101 3.51 1.07 6.31
N ALA A 102 3.24 -0.24 6.34
CA ALA A 102 1.97 -0.77 6.82
C ALA A 102 1.73 -0.43 8.30
N LEU A 103 2.77 -0.56 9.14
CA LEU A 103 2.69 -0.22 10.58
C LEU A 103 2.46 1.27 10.80
N GLY A 104 3.17 2.14 10.07
CA GLY A 104 3.04 3.59 10.20
C GLY A 104 1.67 4.10 9.76
N LEU A 105 1.17 3.64 8.62
CA LEU A 105 -0.18 3.97 8.15
C LEU A 105 -1.24 3.47 9.14
N SER A 106 -1.09 2.23 9.65
CA SER A 106 -2.00 1.67 10.65
C SER A 106 -1.98 2.47 11.96
N ALA A 107 -0.79 2.80 12.47
CA ALA A 107 -0.64 3.56 13.71
C ALA A 107 -1.28 4.94 13.60
N ALA A 108 -1.07 5.65 12.47
CA ALA A 108 -1.69 6.94 12.22
C ALA A 108 -3.23 6.84 12.11
N LYS A 109 -3.76 5.84 11.37
CA LYS A 109 -5.21 5.61 11.22
C LYS A 109 -5.89 5.16 12.53
N LEU A 110 -5.15 4.52 13.44
CA LEU A 110 -5.62 4.10 14.76
C LEU A 110 -5.27 5.12 15.87
N GLU A 111 -4.77 6.30 15.51
CA GLU A 111 -4.40 7.40 16.41
C GLU A 111 -3.36 7.01 17.50
N GLN A 112 -2.54 6.00 17.20
CA GLN A 112 -1.43 5.57 18.05
C GLN A 112 -0.19 6.44 17.76
N LEU A 113 -0.24 7.72 18.16
CA LEU A 113 0.71 8.75 17.75
C LEU A 113 2.16 8.41 18.12
N ASP A 114 2.43 7.89 19.31
CA ASP A 114 3.79 7.52 19.72
C ASP A 114 4.40 6.47 18.78
N LEU A 115 3.62 5.47 18.39
CA LEU A 115 4.05 4.44 17.45
C LEU A 115 4.23 5.02 16.04
N ALA A 116 3.30 5.86 15.59
CA ALA A 116 3.40 6.52 14.29
C ALA A 116 4.69 7.36 14.18
N HIS A 117 5.05 8.11 15.23
CA HIS A 117 6.31 8.86 15.31
C HIS A 117 7.54 7.96 15.29
N GLN A 118 7.55 6.85 16.04
CA GLN A 118 8.67 5.91 16.02
C GLN A 118 8.91 5.38 14.61
N VAL A 119 7.83 4.98 13.91
CA VAL A 119 7.92 4.49 12.53
C VAL A 119 8.35 5.59 11.55
N ALA A 120 7.79 6.80 11.65
CA ALA A 120 8.17 7.93 10.81
C ALA A 120 9.66 8.27 10.96
N ASN A 121 10.19 8.28 12.18
CA ASN A 121 11.60 8.50 12.47
C ASN A 121 12.50 7.40 11.86
N LYS A 122 12.10 6.14 11.98
CA LYS A 122 12.84 5.01 11.38
C LYS A 122 12.86 5.11 9.86
N LEU A 123 11.73 5.37 9.22
CA LEU A 123 11.66 5.57 7.76
C LEU A 123 12.49 6.78 7.31
N SER A 124 12.50 7.86 8.08
CA SER A 124 13.34 9.03 7.80
C SER A 124 14.83 8.67 7.84
N ALA A 125 15.28 7.93 8.84
CA ALA A 125 16.67 7.48 8.94
C ALA A 125 17.06 6.55 7.78
N LEU A 126 16.19 5.59 7.42
CA LEU A 126 16.40 4.69 6.29
C LEU A 126 16.45 5.45 4.96
N SER A 127 15.56 6.42 4.77
CA SER A 127 15.52 7.26 3.56
C SER A 127 16.79 8.10 3.43
N ALA A 128 17.29 8.67 4.53
CA ALA A 128 18.54 9.43 4.55
C ALA A 128 19.77 8.56 4.21
N SER A 129 19.76 7.29 4.64
CA SER A 129 20.84 6.33 4.32
C SER A 129 20.75 5.76 2.89
N SER A 130 19.62 5.95 2.22
CA SER A 130 19.34 5.42 0.88
C SER A 130 18.76 6.49 -0.06
N PRO A 131 19.51 7.59 -0.33
CA PRO A 131 18.97 8.79 -0.99
C PRO A 131 18.44 8.55 -2.42
N ASN A 132 18.89 7.48 -3.07
CA ASN A 132 18.45 7.11 -4.43
C ASN A 132 17.23 6.20 -4.43
N ASN A 133 16.71 5.80 -3.28
CA ASN A 133 15.52 4.97 -3.19
C ASN A 133 14.25 5.84 -3.11
N ALA A 134 13.71 6.20 -4.28
CA ALA A 134 12.53 7.05 -4.37
C ALA A 134 11.30 6.42 -3.69
N ALA A 135 11.10 5.11 -3.80
CA ALA A 135 9.96 4.43 -3.17
C ALA A 135 10.03 4.53 -1.63
N LEU A 136 11.21 4.33 -1.05
CA LEU A 136 11.41 4.49 0.40
C LEU A 136 11.16 5.93 0.86
N LYS A 137 11.60 6.91 0.06
CA LYS A 137 11.36 8.33 0.35
C LYS A 137 9.86 8.67 0.27
N VAL A 138 9.15 8.13 -0.70
CA VAL A 138 7.68 8.26 -0.80
C VAL A 138 7.01 7.65 0.43
N SER A 139 7.35 6.41 0.83
CA SER A 139 6.82 5.76 2.04
C SER A 139 7.05 6.59 3.31
N GLN A 140 8.23 7.18 3.44
CA GLN A 140 8.55 8.10 4.56
C GLN A 140 7.61 9.31 4.58
N MET A 141 7.38 9.95 3.41
CA MET A 141 6.50 11.09 3.30
C MET A 141 5.03 10.73 3.57
N GLU A 142 4.57 9.57 3.12
CA GLU A 142 3.22 9.07 3.37
C GLU A 142 2.94 8.87 4.86
N VAL A 143 3.86 8.19 5.56
CA VAL A 143 3.71 7.97 7.01
C VAL A 143 3.79 9.29 7.77
N ALA A 144 4.74 10.18 7.44
CA ALA A 144 4.86 11.48 8.06
C ALA A 144 3.59 12.34 7.86
N ALA A 145 3.03 12.33 6.65
CA ALA A 145 1.81 13.07 6.35
C ALA A 145 0.61 12.56 7.15
N LEU A 146 0.39 11.23 7.21
CA LEU A 146 -0.70 10.67 8.00
C LEU A 146 -0.50 10.87 9.50
N THR A 147 0.74 10.84 10.01
CA THR A 147 1.05 11.16 11.42
C THR A 147 0.65 12.60 11.73
N LEU A 148 1.02 13.57 10.88
CA LEU A 148 0.63 14.98 11.04
C LEU A 148 -0.89 15.18 10.98
N LEU A 149 -1.59 14.45 10.12
CA LEU A 149 -3.06 14.49 10.05
C LEU A 149 -3.72 13.93 11.32
N ALA A 150 -3.21 12.82 11.83
CA ALA A 150 -3.70 12.25 13.09
C ALA A 150 -3.49 13.21 14.25
N GLU A 151 -2.31 13.85 14.34
CA GLU A 151 -2.05 14.90 15.32
C GLU A 151 -2.97 16.12 15.16
N ALA A 152 -3.18 16.56 13.90
CA ALA A 152 -4.04 17.71 13.63
C ALA A 152 -5.49 17.48 14.06
N ASN A 153 -5.95 16.23 14.03
CA ASN A 153 -7.31 15.84 14.38
C ASN A 153 -7.48 15.44 15.87
N SER A 154 -6.39 15.17 16.58
CA SER A 154 -6.42 14.71 17.99
C SER A 154 -6.77 15.80 18.99
N GLN A 155 -6.80 17.08 18.56
CA GLN A 155 -7.12 18.22 19.42
C GLN A 155 -8.60 18.64 19.30
N SER A 156 -9.08 19.42 20.28
CA SER A 156 -10.45 19.94 20.28
C SER A 156 -10.78 20.88 19.10
N ALA A 157 -9.76 21.48 18.51
CA ALA A 157 -9.84 22.23 17.25
C ALA A 157 -8.79 21.71 16.29
N VAL A 158 -9.15 21.59 15.01
CA VAL A 158 -8.24 21.10 13.97
C VAL A 158 -7.03 22.03 13.82
N ASP A 159 -5.83 21.47 13.91
CA ASP A 159 -4.59 22.17 13.62
C ASP A 159 -4.42 22.35 12.10
N VAL A 160 -4.82 23.52 11.61
CA VAL A 160 -4.77 23.86 10.17
C VAL A 160 -3.33 23.84 9.63
N ALA A 161 -2.35 24.26 10.43
CA ALA A 161 -0.94 24.31 10.01
C ALA A 161 -0.39 22.88 9.78
N LYS A 162 -0.64 21.96 10.70
CA LYS A 162 -0.25 20.55 10.54
C LYS A 162 -0.95 19.89 9.34
N ARG A 163 -2.25 20.17 9.16
CA ARG A 163 -2.98 19.68 7.98
C ARG A 163 -2.35 20.18 6.68
N GLN A 164 -2.03 21.47 6.60
CA GLN A 164 -1.37 22.03 5.42
C GLN A 164 0.01 21.42 5.17
N GLN A 165 0.79 21.19 6.23
CA GLN A 165 2.09 20.53 6.14
C GLN A 165 1.95 19.08 5.62
N ALA A 166 0.97 18.33 6.09
CA ALA A 166 0.69 16.99 5.60
C ALA A 166 0.34 16.96 4.10
N LEU A 167 -0.51 17.89 3.66
CA LEU A 167 -0.87 18.01 2.23
C LEU A 167 0.34 18.40 1.37
N SER A 168 1.22 19.25 1.86
CA SER A 168 2.49 19.57 1.18
C SER A 168 3.37 18.35 1.01
N LEU A 169 3.54 17.53 2.06
CA LEU A 169 4.30 16.29 1.98
C LEU A 169 3.74 15.31 0.93
N LEU A 170 2.41 15.16 0.87
CA LEU A 170 1.78 14.31 -0.14
C LEU A 170 1.98 14.87 -1.55
N THR A 171 1.91 16.19 -1.73
CA THR A 171 2.19 16.84 -3.02
C THR A 171 3.63 16.60 -3.48
N ASP A 172 4.61 16.75 -2.58
CA ASP A 172 6.01 16.49 -2.88
C ASP A 172 6.26 15.01 -3.20
N ALA A 173 5.59 14.12 -2.50
CA ALA A 173 5.67 12.67 -2.73
C ALA A 173 5.05 12.27 -4.10
N MET A 174 3.93 12.89 -4.50
CA MET A 174 3.36 12.72 -5.84
C MET A 174 4.34 13.20 -6.92
N ALA A 175 4.90 14.41 -6.75
CA ALA A 175 5.88 14.96 -7.68
C ALA A 175 7.13 14.09 -7.82
N LEU A 176 7.60 13.49 -6.73
CA LEU A 176 8.71 12.52 -6.77
C LEU A 176 8.31 11.24 -7.52
N THR A 177 7.10 10.75 -7.32
CA THR A 177 6.59 9.55 -7.99
C THR A 177 6.46 9.76 -9.51
N GLU A 178 6.08 10.95 -9.96
CA GLU A 178 5.97 11.29 -11.38
C GLU A 178 7.31 11.26 -12.14
N GLN A 179 8.43 11.43 -11.44
CA GLN A 179 9.77 11.30 -12.03
C GLN A 179 10.17 9.85 -12.29
N GLY A 180 9.45 8.89 -11.68
CA GLY A 180 9.72 7.47 -11.80
C GLY A 180 8.98 6.81 -12.98
N ARG A 181 9.41 5.59 -13.30
CA ARG A 181 8.70 4.76 -14.29
C ARG A 181 7.32 4.38 -13.78
N LEU A 182 6.40 4.14 -14.72
CA LEU A 182 5.12 3.53 -14.39
C LEU A 182 5.33 2.14 -13.77
N PRO A 183 4.54 1.76 -12.75
CA PRO A 183 4.58 0.40 -12.23
C PRO A 183 4.24 -0.61 -13.32
N ASN A 184 4.99 -1.71 -13.36
CA ASN A 184 4.72 -2.84 -14.25
C ASN A 184 4.10 -4.03 -13.52
N GLY A 185 3.48 -3.77 -12.37
CA GLY A 185 2.93 -4.79 -11.50
C GLY A 185 2.22 -4.20 -10.29
N ALA A 186 2.39 -4.83 -9.14
CA ALA A 186 1.88 -4.30 -7.88
C ALA A 186 2.51 -2.93 -7.54
N ALA A 187 1.80 -2.15 -6.75
CA ALA A 187 2.27 -0.83 -6.33
C ALA A 187 3.62 -0.90 -5.56
N ASN A 188 4.48 0.06 -5.84
CA ASN A 188 5.72 0.28 -5.12
C ASN A 188 5.98 1.81 -5.01
N PRO A 189 5.83 2.40 -3.79
CA PRO A 189 5.47 1.74 -2.52
C PRO A 189 4.09 1.06 -2.55
N LEU A 190 3.81 0.19 -1.57
CA LEU A 190 2.58 -0.62 -1.51
C LEU A 190 1.30 0.22 -1.49
N LYS A 191 1.34 1.41 -0.91
CA LYS A 191 0.28 2.43 -1.03
C LYS A 191 0.65 3.39 -2.15
N PRO A 192 -0.12 3.49 -3.25
CA PRO A 192 0.13 4.53 -4.24
C PRO A 192 -0.15 5.92 -3.67
N VAL A 193 0.83 6.81 -3.73
CA VAL A 193 0.71 8.13 -3.10
C VAL A 193 -0.41 9.00 -3.70
N HIS A 194 -0.67 8.90 -4.99
CA HIS A 194 -1.81 9.62 -5.61
C HIS A 194 -3.15 9.14 -5.06
N GLU A 195 -3.29 7.84 -4.79
CA GLU A 195 -4.46 7.27 -4.13
C GLU A 195 -4.59 7.78 -2.70
N LEU A 196 -3.50 7.74 -1.92
CA LEU A 196 -3.48 8.25 -0.55
C LEU A 196 -3.80 9.75 -0.49
N ALA A 197 -3.22 10.54 -1.37
CA ALA A 197 -3.50 11.98 -1.47
C ALA A 197 -4.97 12.24 -1.81
N GLY A 198 -5.53 11.48 -2.75
CA GLY A 198 -6.95 11.54 -3.09
C GLY A 198 -7.85 11.23 -1.89
N GLU A 199 -7.53 10.20 -1.11
CA GLU A 199 -8.26 9.84 0.11
C GLU A 199 -8.24 11.00 1.12
N VAL A 200 -7.06 11.55 1.41
CA VAL A 200 -6.89 12.66 2.35
C VAL A 200 -7.62 13.93 1.87
N LEU A 201 -7.49 14.27 0.60
CA LEU A 201 -8.17 15.44 0.02
C LEU A 201 -9.69 15.29 0.08
N LEU A 202 -10.22 14.10 -0.17
CA LEU A 202 -11.64 13.82 -0.10
C LEU A 202 -12.16 13.89 1.34
N GLU A 203 -11.43 13.36 2.31
CA GLU A 203 -11.71 13.43 3.74
C GLU A 203 -11.70 14.88 4.26
N THR A 204 -10.81 15.71 3.72
CA THR A 204 -10.67 17.13 4.09
C THR A 204 -11.59 18.08 3.32
N GLY A 205 -12.48 17.54 2.46
CA GLY A 205 -13.51 18.29 1.75
C GLY A 205 -13.10 18.87 0.40
N ASN A 206 -11.92 18.53 -0.11
CA ASN A 206 -11.35 19.03 -1.37
C ASN A 206 -11.64 18.06 -2.53
N ALA A 207 -12.92 17.89 -2.88
CA ALA A 207 -13.38 16.88 -3.81
C ALA A 207 -12.78 17.02 -5.23
N GLU A 208 -12.54 18.25 -5.70
CA GLU A 208 -11.96 18.50 -7.02
C GLU A 208 -10.48 18.03 -7.11
N MET A 209 -9.67 18.42 -6.13
CA MET A 209 -8.27 17.95 -6.06
C MET A 209 -8.19 16.45 -5.80
N ALA A 210 -9.11 15.91 -4.99
CA ALA A 210 -9.20 14.47 -4.75
C ALA A 210 -9.47 13.69 -6.05
N MET A 211 -10.44 14.16 -6.84
CA MET A 211 -10.75 13.59 -8.16
C MET A 211 -9.49 13.54 -9.05
N GLN A 212 -8.78 14.67 -9.17
CA GLN A 212 -7.56 14.76 -9.97
C GLN A 212 -6.49 13.76 -9.50
N ALA A 213 -6.29 13.64 -8.18
CA ALA A 213 -5.32 12.70 -7.61
C ALA A 213 -5.69 11.24 -7.90
N PHE A 214 -6.98 10.86 -7.79
CA PHE A 214 -7.43 9.52 -8.14
C PHE A 214 -7.31 9.23 -9.64
N GLU A 215 -7.59 10.20 -10.52
CA GLU A 215 -7.40 10.04 -11.97
C GLU A 215 -5.91 9.84 -12.32
N GLN A 216 -5.00 10.59 -11.70
CA GLN A 216 -3.57 10.39 -11.85
C GLN A 216 -3.15 9.00 -11.35
N SER A 217 -3.71 8.54 -10.24
CA SER A 217 -3.49 7.17 -9.76
C SER A 217 -3.93 6.13 -10.80
N LEU A 218 -5.10 6.30 -11.41
CA LEU A 218 -5.63 5.40 -12.43
C LEU A 218 -4.85 5.45 -13.75
N GLN A 219 -4.26 6.59 -14.12
CA GLN A 219 -3.36 6.68 -15.27
C GLN A 219 -2.08 5.86 -15.05
N ARG A 220 -1.57 5.84 -13.83
CA ARG A 220 -0.37 5.08 -13.46
C ARG A 220 -0.66 3.61 -13.20
N MET A 221 -1.80 3.30 -12.61
CA MET A 221 -2.23 1.95 -12.21
C MET A 221 -3.70 1.74 -12.59
N PRO A 222 -3.98 1.38 -13.85
CA PRO A 222 -5.35 1.21 -14.35
C PRO A 222 -6.13 0.14 -13.59
N ASN A 223 -7.44 0.36 -13.45
CA ASN A 223 -8.38 -0.57 -12.81
C ASN A 223 -8.07 -0.87 -11.33
N ARG A 224 -7.48 0.08 -10.62
CA ARG A 224 -7.25 -0.03 -9.20
C ARG A 224 -8.53 0.31 -8.43
N PRO A 225 -9.13 -0.65 -7.65
CA PRO A 225 -10.46 -0.48 -7.08
C PRO A 225 -10.58 0.71 -6.12
N TRP A 226 -9.59 0.93 -5.26
CA TRP A 226 -9.61 2.06 -4.33
C TRP A 226 -9.56 3.41 -5.04
N SER A 227 -8.79 3.50 -6.12
CA SER A 227 -8.74 4.72 -6.94
C SER A 227 -10.04 4.93 -7.72
N LEU A 228 -10.65 3.87 -8.27
CA LEU A 228 -11.97 3.95 -8.91
C LEU A 228 -13.04 4.40 -7.93
N LEU A 229 -13.10 3.77 -6.75
CA LEU A 229 -14.06 4.12 -5.70
C LEU A 229 -13.86 5.56 -5.21
N GLY A 230 -12.60 5.99 -5.03
CA GLY A 230 -12.26 7.34 -4.63
C GLY A 230 -12.68 8.38 -5.67
N ALA A 231 -12.39 8.13 -6.95
CA ALA A 231 -12.83 8.98 -8.06
C ALA A 231 -14.36 9.06 -8.12
N ALA A 232 -15.07 7.93 -8.02
CA ALA A 232 -16.53 7.90 -8.00
C ALA A 232 -17.12 8.76 -6.87
N ARG A 233 -16.56 8.63 -5.67
CA ARG A 233 -16.97 9.43 -4.49
C ARG A 233 -16.69 10.93 -4.68
N SER A 234 -15.56 11.26 -5.30
CA SER A 234 -15.21 12.65 -5.61
C SER A 234 -16.16 13.25 -6.64
N TYR A 235 -16.43 12.55 -7.74
CA TYR A 235 -17.42 12.97 -8.75
C TYR A 235 -18.82 13.15 -8.15
N LYS A 236 -19.23 12.23 -7.27
CA LYS A 236 -20.53 12.36 -6.57
C LYS A 236 -20.61 13.62 -5.71
N LYS A 237 -19.51 13.97 -5.01
CA LYS A 237 -19.46 15.22 -4.21
C LYS A 237 -19.46 16.48 -5.09
N LEU A 238 -19.06 16.37 -6.35
CA LEU A 238 -19.09 17.45 -7.34
C LEU A 238 -20.38 17.46 -8.18
N ASP A 239 -21.39 16.71 -7.76
CA ASP A 239 -22.69 16.54 -8.47
C ASP A 239 -22.57 16.01 -9.89
N ASN A 240 -21.41 15.45 -10.27
CA ASN A 240 -21.20 14.80 -11.56
C ASN A 240 -21.59 13.31 -11.48
N ILE A 241 -22.89 13.05 -11.43
CA ILE A 241 -23.44 11.71 -11.25
C ILE A 241 -23.11 10.77 -12.42
N PHE A 242 -23.01 11.31 -13.65
CA PHE A 242 -22.66 10.51 -14.83
C PHE A 242 -21.25 9.92 -14.69
N GLN A 243 -20.25 10.76 -14.41
CA GLN A 243 -18.87 10.29 -14.22
C GLN A 243 -18.75 9.38 -12.99
N ALA A 244 -19.44 9.70 -11.90
CA ALA A 244 -19.48 8.82 -10.74
C ALA A 244 -19.94 7.39 -11.11
N ALA A 245 -21.03 7.27 -11.88
CA ALA A 245 -21.55 5.97 -12.31
C ALA A 245 -20.59 5.20 -13.25
N MET A 246 -19.77 5.91 -14.03
CA MET A 246 -18.78 5.27 -14.91
C MET A 246 -17.58 4.67 -14.14
N MET A 247 -17.34 5.12 -12.89
CA MET A 247 -16.22 4.65 -12.05
C MET A 247 -16.64 3.48 -11.12
N TYR A 248 -17.95 3.26 -10.91
CA TYR A 248 -18.47 2.12 -10.14
C TYR A 248 -18.54 0.87 -11.01
#